data_0b3772223dd2b73c58c48a4cd8112367
#
_entry.id   0b3772223dd2b73c58c48a4cd8112367
#
_cell.length_a   1.000
_cell.length_b   1.000
_cell.length_c   1.000
_cell.angle_alpha   90.00
_cell.angle_beta   90.00
_cell.angle_gamma   90.00
#
_symmetry.space_group_name_H-M   'P 1'
#
loop_
_entity.id
_entity.type
_entity.pdbx_description
1 polymer ?
#
loop_
_entity_poly.entity_id
_entity_poly.type
_entity_poly.pdbx_seq_one_letter_code
_entity_poly.pdbx_strand_id
1 'polypeptide(L)'
;MAALIAFYSRAGENYFGGAYRRISVGNTEKVAEMLADLTGGELDKIEQAEPYSDDYKTCVAQAREDWQKNARPAVLDLPDDLDAYDEIYLGYPNYCSTMPMAVYTFLEHYDFTGKTIHPFCTHEGSGL
;
A
#
# COMPACT_ATOMS: atom_id res chain seq x y z
N MET A 1 16.32 0.45 17.52
CA MET A 1 15.29 -0.40 16.91
C MET A 1 14.83 0.27 15.63
N ALA A 2 14.76 -0.48 14.54
CA ALA A 2 14.45 0.07 13.24
C ALA A 2 12.96 -0.01 12.94
N ALA A 3 12.46 0.96 12.21
CA ALA A 3 11.10 0.98 11.68
C ALA A 3 11.14 0.75 10.17
N LEU A 4 10.16 0.02 9.67
CA LEU A 4 9.94 -0.16 8.24
C LEU A 4 8.65 0.54 7.88
N ILE A 5 8.67 1.34 6.80
CA ILE A 5 7.47 1.95 6.25
C ILE A 5 7.14 1.19 4.95
N ALA A 6 6.31 0.18 5.07
CA ALA A 6 5.83 -0.60 3.93
C ALA A 6 4.56 0.06 3.40
N PHE A 7 4.50 0.31 2.09
CA PHE A 7 3.36 1.03 1.53
C PHE A 7 3.03 0.58 0.11
N TYR A 8 1.75 0.61 -0.19
CA TYR A 8 1.22 0.46 -1.54
C TYR A 8 0.67 1.82 -1.96
N SER A 9 1.09 2.32 -3.11
CA SER A 9 0.68 3.63 -3.60
C SER A 9 0.41 3.59 -5.10
N ARG A 10 -0.41 4.52 -5.56
CA ARG A 10 -0.77 4.65 -6.96
C ARG A 10 -0.44 6.04 -7.47
N ALA A 11 0.52 6.13 -8.36
CA ALA A 11 0.76 7.32 -9.18
C ALA A 11 -0.17 7.28 -10.40
N GLY A 12 -0.10 8.29 -11.26
CA GLY A 12 -0.94 8.37 -12.45
C GLY A 12 -2.31 8.92 -12.14
N GLU A 13 -3.35 8.41 -12.79
CA GLU A 13 -4.70 8.91 -12.59
C GLU A 13 -5.29 8.43 -11.27
N ASN A 14 -5.72 9.38 -10.46
CA ASN A 14 -6.32 9.16 -9.15
C ASN A 14 -7.57 9.99 -9.00
N TYR A 15 -8.39 9.67 -8.01
CA TYR A 15 -9.57 10.45 -7.66
C TYR A 15 -9.40 10.99 -6.25
N PHE A 16 -9.34 12.32 -6.11
CA PHE A 16 -9.31 13.00 -4.83
C PHE A 16 -9.66 14.47 -4.99
N GLY A 17 -10.12 15.09 -3.90
CA GLY A 17 -10.58 16.46 -3.95
C GLY A 17 -11.79 16.65 -4.88
N GLY A 18 -12.61 15.60 -5.04
CA GLY A 18 -13.81 15.62 -5.87
C GLY A 18 -13.56 15.50 -7.37
N ALA A 19 -12.34 15.19 -7.82
CA ALA A 19 -12.01 15.13 -9.25
C ALA A 19 -10.95 14.07 -9.55
N TYR A 20 -10.92 13.64 -10.82
CA TYR A 20 -9.82 12.81 -11.32
C TYR A 20 -8.60 13.69 -11.54
N ARG A 21 -7.45 13.27 -11.04
CA ARG A 21 -6.20 14.03 -11.15
C ARG A 21 -5.04 13.10 -11.44
N ARG A 22 -4.11 13.57 -12.30
CA ARG A 22 -2.85 12.86 -12.54
C ARG A 22 -1.79 13.38 -11.61
N ILE A 23 -1.09 12.46 -10.92
CA ILE A 23 -0.01 12.79 -10.01
C ILE A 23 1.19 11.90 -10.29
N SER A 24 2.40 12.46 -10.14
CA SER A 24 3.65 11.72 -10.36
C SER A 24 4.01 10.84 -9.17
N VAL A 25 3.59 11.22 -7.96
CA VAL A 25 3.80 10.46 -6.73
C VAL A 25 2.45 10.26 -6.06
N GLY A 26 2.10 9.01 -5.77
CA GLY A 26 0.82 8.69 -5.13
C GLY A 26 0.70 9.27 -3.73
N ASN A 27 -0.54 9.51 -3.29
CA ASN A 27 -0.80 10.14 -2.00
C ASN A 27 -0.30 9.30 -0.82
N THR A 28 -0.44 7.98 -0.89
CA THR A 28 0.09 7.08 0.16
C THR A 28 1.61 7.18 0.25
N GLU A 29 2.29 7.27 -0.89
CA GLU A 29 3.74 7.40 -0.92
C GLU A 29 4.20 8.71 -0.28
N LYS A 30 3.48 9.82 -0.50
CA LYS A 30 3.78 11.10 0.13
C LYS A 30 3.75 11.00 1.65
N VAL A 31 2.76 10.33 2.20
CA VAL A 31 2.65 10.11 3.65
C VAL A 31 3.76 9.19 4.14
N ALA A 32 4.08 8.14 3.39
CA ALA A 32 5.17 7.22 3.73
C ALA A 32 6.51 7.95 3.82
N GLU A 33 6.80 8.85 2.88
CA GLU A 33 8.02 9.65 2.89
C GLU A 33 8.10 10.57 4.12
N MET A 34 6.98 11.18 4.51
CA MET A 34 6.91 11.98 5.74
C MET A 34 7.21 11.14 6.98
N LEU A 35 6.65 9.93 7.05
CA LEU A 35 6.90 9.01 8.16
C LEU A 35 8.36 8.56 8.22
N ALA A 36 8.98 8.31 7.06
CA ALA A 36 10.40 7.97 7.01
C ALA A 36 11.26 9.09 7.59
N ASP A 37 10.95 10.35 7.25
CA ASP A 37 11.64 11.51 7.78
C ASP A 37 11.46 11.64 9.30
N LEU A 38 10.24 11.41 9.80
CA LEU A 38 9.92 11.56 11.22
C LEU A 38 10.49 10.44 12.09
N THR A 39 10.54 9.22 11.57
CA THR A 39 10.94 8.04 12.33
C THR A 39 12.37 7.61 12.09
N GLY A 40 13.01 8.09 11.02
CA GLY A 40 14.28 7.57 10.54
C GLY A 40 14.20 6.17 9.94
N GLY A 41 12.98 5.69 9.65
CA GLY A 41 12.74 4.36 9.13
C GLY A 41 13.08 4.19 7.67
N GLU A 42 13.08 2.95 7.21
CA GLU A 42 13.33 2.61 5.81
C GLU A 42 12.01 2.45 5.05
N LEU A 43 12.02 2.87 3.78
CA LEU A 43 10.86 2.74 2.90
C LEU A 43 10.91 1.40 2.16
N ASP A 44 9.76 0.72 2.07
CA ASP A 44 9.58 -0.47 1.26
C ASP A 44 8.28 -0.33 0.46
N LYS A 45 8.41 -0.15 -0.84
CA LYS A 45 7.26 0.00 -1.73
C LYS A 45 6.73 -1.38 -2.14
N ILE A 46 5.45 -1.62 -1.85
CA ILE A 46 4.77 -2.85 -2.24
C ILE A 46 4.29 -2.66 -3.69
N GLU A 47 4.94 -3.33 -4.63
CA GLU A 47 4.62 -3.24 -6.06
C GLU A 47 4.14 -4.57 -6.60
N GLN A 48 3.02 -4.56 -7.31
CA GLN A 48 2.51 -5.75 -7.98
C GLN A 48 3.39 -6.11 -9.18
N ALA A 49 3.64 -7.41 -9.39
CA ALA A 49 4.33 -7.88 -10.58
C ALA A 49 3.54 -7.52 -11.85
N GLU A 50 2.21 -7.54 -11.77
CA GLU A 50 1.31 -7.12 -12.84
C GLU A 50 0.47 -5.95 -12.32
N PRO A 51 0.91 -4.69 -12.53
CA PRO A 51 0.19 -3.53 -11.99
C PRO A 51 -1.17 -3.34 -12.66
N TYR A 52 -2.08 -2.70 -11.93
CA TYR A 52 -3.37 -2.31 -12.49
C TYR A 52 -3.20 -1.21 -13.53
N SER A 53 -4.25 -1.02 -14.35
CA SER A 53 -4.26 0.01 -15.39
C SER A 53 -4.02 1.40 -14.81
N ASP A 54 -3.37 2.25 -15.60
CA ASP A 54 -3.22 3.66 -15.29
C ASP A 54 -4.56 4.41 -15.35
N ASP A 55 -5.51 3.92 -16.16
CA ASP A 55 -6.87 4.46 -16.21
C ASP A 55 -7.60 4.13 -14.89
N TYR A 56 -8.11 5.16 -14.21
CA TYR A 56 -8.67 5.00 -12.87
C TYR A 56 -9.86 4.02 -12.84
N LYS A 57 -10.80 4.18 -13.79
CA LYS A 57 -12.01 3.32 -13.82
C LYS A 57 -11.66 1.87 -14.10
N THR A 58 -10.70 1.63 -15.00
CA THR A 58 -10.23 0.28 -15.30
C THR A 58 -9.52 -0.32 -14.08
N CYS A 59 -8.70 0.48 -13.39
CA CYS A 59 -8.05 0.06 -12.16
C CYS A 59 -9.08 -0.34 -11.10
N VAL A 60 -10.14 0.43 -10.92
CA VAL A 60 -11.21 0.11 -9.96
C VAL A 60 -11.87 -1.22 -10.31
N ALA A 61 -12.15 -1.46 -11.59
CA ALA A 61 -12.74 -2.73 -12.04
C ALA A 61 -11.81 -3.92 -11.76
N GLN A 62 -10.52 -3.75 -12.05
CA GLN A 62 -9.52 -4.79 -11.79
C GLN A 62 -9.37 -5.08 -10.29
N ALA A 63 -9.33 -4.03 -9.48
CA ALA A 63 -9.21 -4.16 -8.03
C ALA A 63 -10.45 -4.86 -7.43
N ARG A 64 -11.63 -4.53 -7.94
CA ARG A 64 -12.88 -5.16 -7.49
C ARG A 64 -12.92 -6.64 -7.86
N GLU A 65 -12.47 -7.00 -9.06
CA GLU A 65 -12.38 -8.38 -9.48
C GLU A 65 -11.45 -9.17 -8.58
N ASP A 66 -10.27 -8.64 -8.28
CA ASP A 66 -9.32 -9.28 -7.37
C ASP A 66 -9.91 -9.43 -5.96
N TRP A 67 -10.63 -8.41 -5.49
CA TRP A 67 -11.28 -8.47 -4.20
C TRP A 67 -12.36 -9.57 -4.15
N GLN A 68 -13.19 -9.66 -5.19
CA GLN A 68 -14.25 -10.68 -5.28
C GLN A 68 -13.69 -12.11 -5.33
N LYS A 69 -12.55 -12.28 -6.00
CA LYS A 69 -11.86 -13.57 -6.10
C LYS A 69 -11.00 -13.88 -4.89
N ASN A 70 -10.86 -12.94 -3.95
CA ASN A 70 -9.91 -13.02 -2.85
C ASN A 70 -8.49 -13.31 -3.36
N ALA A 71 -8.08 -12.60 -4.41
CA ALA A 71 -6.80 -12.80 -5.08
C ALA A 71 -5.61 -12.41 -4.19
N ARG A 72 -4.46 -13.02 -4.47
CA ARG A 72 -3.19 -12.67 -3.84
C ARG A 72 -2.17 -12.32 -4.94
N PRO A 73 -2.27 -11.10 -5.51
CA PRO A 73 -1.36 -10.69 -6.59
C PRO A 73 0.10 -10.82 -6.17
N ALA A 74 0.94 -11.30 -7.08
CA ALA A 74 2.38 -11.39 -6.81
C ALA A 74 2.97 -10.00 -6.62
N VAL A 75 3.90 -9.88 -5.67
CA VAL A 75 4.58 -8.63 -5.33
C VAL A 75 6.05 -8.75 -5.66
N LEU A 76 6.61 -7.69 -6.27
CA LEU A 76 8.01 -7.62 -6.64
C LEU A 76 8.90 -7.32 -5.42
N ASP A 77 10.13 -7.82 -5.47
CA ASP A 77 11.21 -7.40 -4.56
C ASP A 77 10.87 -7.43 -3.07
N LEU A 78 10.14 -8.47 -2.64
CA LEU A 78 9.87 -8.66 -1.22
C LEU A 78 11.18 -8.89 -0.46
N PRO A 79 11.42 -8.18 0.66
CA PRO A 79 12.56 -8.49 1.52
C PRO A 79 12.53 -9.97 1.98
N ASP A 80 13.71 -10.57 2.16
CA ASP A 80 13.80 -11.97 2.57
C ASP A 80 13.15 -12.18 3.95
N ASP A 81 13.38 -11.27 4.88
CA ASP A 81 12.76 -11.26 6.20
C ASP A 81 12.61 -9.83 6.72
N LEU A 82 11.91 -9.67 7.84
CA LEU A 82 11.71 -8.39 8.50
C LEU A 82 12.32 -8.37 9.91
N ASP A 83 13.29 -9.23 10.17
CA ASP A 83 13.86 -9.43 11.52
C ASP A 83 14.52 -8.17 12.07
N ALA A 84 15.04 -7.30 11.20
CA ALA A 84 15.67 -6.04 11.61
C ALA A 84 14.68 -4.99 12.14
N TYR A 85 13.38 -5.22 11.98
CA TYR A 85 12.35 -4.24 12.31
C TYR A 85 11.42 -4.77 13.39
N ASP A 86 11.11 -3.95 14.37
CA ASP A 86 10.12 -4.25 15.41
C ASP A 86 8.86 -3.40 15.25
N GLU A 87 8.92 -2.32 14.47
CA GLU A 87 7.78 -1.49 14.14
C GLU A 87 7.58 -1.42 12.62
N ILE A 88 6.37 -1.68 12.18
CA ILE A 88 5.98 -1.66 10.78
C ILE A 88 4.87 -0.63 10.60
N TYR A 89 5.15 0.42 9.81
CA TYR A 89 4.10 1.34 9.35
C TYR A 89 3.60 0.81 8.02
N LEU A 90 2.31 0.49 7.94
CA LEU A 90 1.71 -0.12 6.77
C LEU A 90 0.73 0.86 6.13
N GLY A 91 1.08 1.37 4.95
CA GLY A 91 0.29 2.36 4.24
C GLY A 91 -0.37 1.82 3.00
N TYR A 92 -1.62 2.24 2.74
CA TYR A 92 -2.37 1.80 1.58
C TYR A 92 -3.52 2.75 1.29
N PRO A 93 -3.94 2.86 -0.01
CA PRO A 93 -5.20 3.52 -0.32
C PRO A 93 -6.37 2.59 -0.03
N ASN A 94 -7.54 3.16 0.23
CA ASN A 94 -8.76 2.36 0.39
C ASN A 94 -9.20 1.83 -0.99
N TYR A 95 -9.21 0.52 -1.16
CA TYR A 95 -9.69 -0.16 -2.36
C TYR A 95 -10.84 -1.08 -1.99
N CYS A 96 -12.04 -0.81 -2.54
CA CYS A 96 -13.25 -1.61 -2.27
C CYS A 96 -13.53 -1.75 -0.77
N SER A 97 -13.37 -0.67 -0.01
CA SER A 97 -13.57 -0.59 1.44
C SER A 97 -12.59 -1.43 2.25
N THR A 98 -11.45 -1.79 1.65
CA THR A 98 -10.38 -2.52 2.34
C THR A 98 -9.04 -2.11 1.74
N MET A 99 -7.96 -2.78 2.14
CA MET A 99 -6.65 -2.55 1.54
C MET A 99 -6.53 -3.27 0.19
N PRO A 100 -5.65 -2.80 -0.71
CA PRO A 100 -5.38 -3.50 -1.96
C PRO A 100 -4.97 -4.95 -1.70
N MET A 101 -5.35 -5.87 -2.61
CA MET A 101 -5.08 -7.30 -2.40
C MET A 101 -3.59 -7.62 -2.36
N ALA A 102 -2.74 -6.82 -3.01
CA ALA A 102 -1.28 -6.98 -2.91
C ALA A 102 -0.76 -6.77 -1.49
N VAL A 103 -1.44 -5.95 -0.68
CA VAL A 103 -1.08 -5.75 0.72
C VAL A 103 -1.35 -7.03 1.53
N TYR A 104 -2.41 -7.76 1.22
CA TYR A 104 -2.65 -9.08 1.82
C TYR A 104 -1.51 -10.05 1.47
N THR A 105 -1.02 -10.02 0.22
CA THR A 105 0.13 -10.84 -0.20
C THR A 105 1.34 -10.54 0.69
N PHE A 106 1.63 -9.26 0.92
CA PHE A 106 2.72 -8.83 1.78
C PHE A 106 2.53 -9.32 3.22
N LEU A 107 1.34 -9.14 3.79
CA LEU A 107 1.06 -9.51 5.17
C LEU A 107 1.12 -11.02 5.40
N GLU A 108 0.71 -11.82 4.42
CA GLU A 108 0.72 -13.27 4.53
C GLU A 108 2.10 -13.87 4.29
N HIS A 109 3.03 -13.11 3.71
CA HIS A 109 4.37 -13.58 3.39
C HIS A 109 5.29 -13.65 4.63
N TYR A 110 5.03 -12.86 5.66
CA TYR A 110 5.89 -12.73 6.84
C TYR A 110 5.17 -13.10 8.13
N ASP A 111 5.97 -13.48 9.13
CA ASP A 111 5.49 -13.64 10.50
C ASP A 111 5.71 -12.32 11.24
N PHE A 112 4.64 -11.71 11.71
CA PHE A 112 4.68 -10.43 12.42
C PHE A 112 4.64 -10.59 13.96
N THR A 113 4.82 -11.79 14.47
CA THR A 113 4.84 -12.04 15.93
C THR A 113 5.89 -11.15 16.59
N GLY A 114 5.49 -10.46 17.66
CA GLY A 114 6.38 -9.57 18.41
C GLY A 114 6.60 -8.20 17.77
N LYS A 115 5.98 -7.92 16.62
CA LYS A 115 6.10 -6.62 15.95
C LYS A 115 4.84 -5.79 16.17
N THR A 116 5.00 -4.46 16.19
CA THR A 116 3.89 -3.53 16.25
C THR A 116 3.60 -3.02 14.84
N ILE A 117 2.34 -3.09 14.40
CA ILE A 117 1.92 -2.61 13.09
C ILE A 117 1.09 -1.35 13.28
N HIS A 118 1.49 -0.26 12.60
CA HIS A 118 0.78 1.01 12.58
C HIS A 118 0.19 1.22 11.18
N PRO A 119 -1.08 0.88 10.96
CA PRO A 119 -1.69 1.08 9.65
C PRO A 119 -2.04 2.55 9.41
N PHE A 120 -1.90 2.99 8.16
CA PHE A 120 -2.42 4.28 7.72
C PHE A 120 -3.05 4.13 6.33
N CYS A 121 -4.14 4.84 6.12
CA CYS A 121 -4.95 4.69 4.90
C CYS A 121 -5.24 6.06 4.30
N THR A 122 -5.04 6.19 2.99
CA THR A 122 -5.45 7.38 2.24
C THR A 122 -6.81 7.10 1.58
N HIS A 123 -7.77 8.04 1.70
CA HIS A 123 -9.12 7.85 1.21
C HIS A 123 -9.83 9.19 0.98
N GLU A 124 -10.99 9.11 0.31
CA GLU A 124 -11.88 10.25 0.04
C GLU A 124 -13.12 10.22 0.97
N GLY A 125 -12.95 9.77 2.22
CA GLY A 125 -14.05 9.75 3.19
C GLY A 125 -14.58 8.37 3.53
N SER A 126 -14.08 7.31 2.87
CA SER A 126 -14.52 5.94 3.13
C SER A 126 -13.88 5.32 4.39
N GLY A 127 -12.76 5.88 4.85
CA GLY A 127 -12.11 5.47 6.10
C GLY A 127 -11.30 4.17 5.98
N LEU A 128 -10.94 3.67 7.13
CA LEU A 128 -10.18 2.42 7.25
C LEU A 128 -11.06 1.21 7.06
#